data_d6f0cf6c6b1412c9c69fb466317b529d
#
_entry.id   d6f0cf6c6b1412c9c69fb466317b529d
#
_cell.length_a   1.000
_cell.length_b   1.000
_cell.length_c   1.000
_cell.angle_alpha   90.00
_cell.angle_beta   90.00
_cell.angle_gamma   90.00
#
_symmetry.space_group_name_H-M   'P 1'
#
loop_
_entity.id
_entity.type
_entity.pdbx_description
1 polymer ?
#
loop_
_entity_poly.entity_id
_entity_poly.type
_entity_poly.pdbx_seq_one_letter_code
_entity_poly.pdbx_strand_id
1 'polypeptide(L)'
;VVMLDSIDGIHRQHAGLPAGIEWAFTLVFAIEDGLRLYCSPRPLRYAFSFFGLIDLLAILPGILALLYPDAQYLLIIRVMRMLRVFRVLKLSPYLRQANFLLTALRGSRQKIIVFFACISTMVIVFGTLMYVIEGPSHGFTSIPTGIYWAVVTLTTVGFGDITPKTPLGQAVATLVMITGYSIIAVPTGIFTAELASAMREETLQHACPVCRKANHEPLAAFCSRCGNP
;
A
#
# COMPACT_ATOMS: atom_id res chain seq x y z
N VAL A 1 2.30 13.53 -16.80
CA VAL A 1 3.36 14.55 -16.96
C VAL A 1 4.67 14.02 -16.38
N VAL A 2 4.77 13.73 -15.07
CA VAL A 2 6.02 13.27 -14.41
C VAL A 2 6.62 12.02 -15.07
N MET A 3 5.79 11.02 -15.44
CA MET A 3 6.25 9.82 -16.17
C MET A 3 6.77 10.13 -17.56
N LEU A 4 6.15 11.07 -18.28
CA LEU A 4 6.58 11.47 -19.60
C LEU A 4 7.89 12.27 -19.56
N ASP A 5 8.09 13.07 -18.51
CA ASP A 5 9.30 13.85 -18.26
C ASP A 5 10.53 12.96 -17.95
N SER A 6 10.31 11.74 -17.47
CA SER A 6 11.38 10.78 -17.19
C SER A 6 11.96 10.10 -18.46
N ILE A 7 11.33 10.30 -19.62
CA ILE A 7 11.79 9.74 -20.89
C ILE A 7 12.68 10.79 -21.59
N ASP A 8 13.99 10.54 -21.65
CA ASP A 8 15.00 11.46 -22.20
C ASP A 8 14.67 12.02 -23.60
N GLY A 9 14.02 11.22 -24.44
CA GLY A 9 13.65 11.65 -25.80
C GLY A 9 12.55 12.72 -25.82
N ILE A 10 11.58 12.67 -24.93
CA ILE A 10 10.46 13.61 -24.83
C ILE A 10 10.91 14.90 -24.13
N HIS A 11 11.75 14.78 -23.12
CA HIS A 11 12.31 15.91 -22.39
C HIS A 11 13.10 16.85 -23.31
N ARG A 12 13.86 16.33 -24.27
CA ARG A 12 14.66 17.14 -25.22
C ARG A 12 13.83 17.85 -26.29
N GLN A 13 12.74 17.24 -26.73
CA GLN A 13 11.92 17.82 -27.82
C GLN A 13 10.89 18.84 -27.36
N HIS A 14 10.40 18.75 -26.14
CA HIS A 14 9.26 19.55 -25.64
C HIS A 14 9.47 20.08 -24.21
N ALA A 15 10.69 20.48 -23.86
CA ALA A 15 11.06 20.90 -22.50
C ALA A 15 10.16 21.99 -21.87
N GLY A 16 9.53 22.84 -22.67
CA GLY A 16 8.64 23.89 -22.18
C GLY A 16 7.21 23.46 -21.87
N LEU A 17 6.67 22.49 -22.59
CA LEU A 17 5.28 22.04 -22.43
C LEU A 17 5.03 21.28 -21.11
N PRO A 18 5.85 20.28 -20.72
CA PRO A 18 5.69 19.58 -19.43
C PRO A 18 5.82 20.53 -18.26
N ALA A 19 6.75 21.50 -18.32
CA ALA A 19 6.95 22.48 -17.26
C ALA A 19 5.73 23.40 -17.09
N GLY A 20 5.15 23.92 -18.18
CA GLY A 20 3.96 24.75 -18.12
C GLY A 20 2.73 24.03 -17.55
N ILE A 21 2.50 22.81 -18.00
CA ILE A 21 1.40 21.97 -17.47
C ILE A 21 1.63 21.68 -15.98
N GLU A 22 2.85 21.42 -15.58
CA GLU A 22 3.21 21.14 -14.19
C GLU A 22 2.97 22.34 -13.28
N TRP A 23 3.31 23.54 -13.73
CA TRP A 23 3.02 24.78 -13.01
C TRP A 23 1.52 25.04 -12.90
N ALA A 24 0.75 24.81 -13.97
CA ALA A 24 -0.70 24.92 -13.95
C ALA A 24 -1.33 23.99 -12.90
N PHE A 25 -0.94 22.71 -12.86
CA PHE A 25 -1.41 21.78 -11.84
C PHE A 25 -0.98 22.18 -10.42
N THR A 26 0.26 22.65 -10.24
CA THR A 26 0.75 23.10 -8.94
C THR A 26 -0.07 24.27 -8.42
N LEU A 27 -0.42 25.21 -9.28
CA LEU A 27 -1.24 26.37 -8.94
C LEU A 27 -2.67 25.97 -8.59
N VAL A 28 -3.30 25.09 -9.37
CA VAL A 28 -4.64 24.56 -9.08
C VAL A 28 -4.67 23.85 -7.71
N PHE A 29 -3.69 23.00 -7.42
CA PHE A 29 -3.60 22.32 -6.13
C PHE A 29 -3.30 23.28 -4.99
N ALA A 30 -2.47 24.30 -5.19
CA ALA A 30 -2.21 25.31 -4.17
C ALA A 30 -3.47 26.10 -3.82
N ILE A 31 -4.28 26.46 -4.82
CA ILE A 31 -5.59 27.11 -4.62
C ILE A 31 -6.54 26.17 -3.87
N GLU A 32 -6.64 24.90 -4.28
CA GLU A 32 -7.48 23.91 -3.62
C GLU A 32 -7.11 23.76 -2.14
N ASP A 33 -5.82 23.62 -1.84
CA ASP A 33 -5.34 23.41 -0.47
C ASP A 33 -5.50 24.69 0.37
N GLY A 34 -5.31 25.87 -0.22
CA GLY A 34 -5.61 27.17 0.43
C GLY A 34 -7.08 27.29 0.79
N LEU A 35 -7.99 26.92 -0.11
CA LEU A 35 -9.42 26.91 0.15
C LEU A 35 -9.81 25.90 1.23
N ARG A 36 -9.22 24.70 1.22
CA ARG A 36 -9.44 23.69 2.26
C ARG A 36 -8.98 24.18 3.65
N LEU A 37 -7.83 24.82 3.70
CA LEU A 37 -7.30 25.39 4.94
C LEU A 37 -8.19 26.52 5.46
N TYR A 38 -8.67 27.38 4.55
CA TYR A 38 -9.58 28.49 4.88
C TYR A 38 -10.94 28.00 5.36
N CYS A 39 -11.52 26.99 4.70
CA CYS A 39 -12.82 26.41 5.07
C CYS A 39 -12.76 25.47 6.28
N SER A 40 -11.58 25.09 6.75
CA SER A 40 -11.44 24.17 7.88
C SER A 40 -11.70 24.89 9.21
N PRO A 41 -12.58 24.37 10.09
CA PRO A 41 -12.84 24.97 11.41
C PRO A 41 -11.62 24.94 12.35
N ARG A 42 -10.60 24.12 12.05
CA ARG A 42 -9.34 24.01 12.82
C ARG A 42 -8.16 23.84 11.87
N PRO A 43 -7.67 24.94 11.25
CA PRO A 43 -6.68 24.88 10.17
C PRO A 43 -5.36 24.21 10.59
N LEU A 44 -4.84 24.49 11.79
CA LEU A 44 -3.60 23.86 12.29
C LEU A 44 -3.75 22.36 12.50
N ARG A 45 -4.89 21.90 13.01
CA ARG A 45 -5.14 20.45 13.17
C ARG A 45 -5.27 19.74 11.82
N TYR A 46 -5.80 20.42 10.80
CA TYR A 46 -5.86 19.91 9.44
C TYR A 46 -4.46 19.83 8.83
N ALA A 47 -3.65 20.87 8.93
CA ALA A 47 -2.29 20.91 8.38
C ALA A 47 -1.40 19.78 8.93
N PHE A 48 -1.53 19.43 10.21
CA PHE A 48 -0.82 18.33 10.85
C PHE A 48 -1.56 16.98 10.79
N SER A 49 -2.70 16.90 10.11
CA SER A 49 -3.37 15.63 9.83
C SER A 49 -2.66 14.86 8.71
N PHE A 50 -2.91 13.55 8.62
CA PHE A 50 -2.38 12.71 7.55
C PHE A 50 -2.68 13.29 6.15
N PHE A 51 -3.89 13.81 5.94
CA PHE A 51 -4.29 14.42 4.67
C PHE A 51 -3.62 15.78 4.43
N GLY A 52 -3.53 16.64 5.46
CA GLY A 52 -2.84 17.92 5.36
C GLY A 52 -1.35 17.75 5.07
N LEU A 53 -0.72 16.72 5.63
CA LEU A 53 0.68 16.39 5.33
C LEU A 53 0.88 15.94 3.87
N ILE A 54 -0.04 15.15 3.32
CA ILE A 54 -0.02 14.75 1.89
C ILE A 54 -0.19 15.97 0.99
N ASP A 55 -1.12 16.86 1.33
CA ASP A 55 -1.37 18.10 0.60
C ASP A 55 -0.13 19.00 0.62
N LEU A 56 0.50 19.17 1.78
CA LEU A 56 1.74 19.91 1.93
C LEU A 56 2.89 19.30 1.11
N LEU A 57 3.09 17.99 1.20
CA LEU A 57 4.12 17.27 0.43
C LEU A 57 3.90 17.38 -1.09
N ALA A 58 2.67 17.54 -1.53
CA ALA A 58 2.35 17.69 -2.95
C ALA A 58 2.77 19.06 -3.51
N ILE A 59 2.74 20.13 -2.68
CA ILE A 59 3.07 21.52 -3.10
C ILE A 59 4.53 21.86 -2.79
N LEU A 60 5.09 21.28 -1.72
CA LEU A 60 6.43 21.58 -1.21
C LEU A 60 7.52 21.60 -2.30
N PRO A 61 7.57 20.62 -3.24
CA PRO A 61 8.59 20.63 -4.29
C PRO A 61 8.52 21.84 -5.21
N GLY A 62 7.31 22.35 -5.49
CA GLY A 62 7.11 23.55 -6.30
C GLY A 62 7.62 24.82 -5.60
N ILE A 63 7.31 24.94 -4.30
CA ILE A 63 7.75 26.10 -3.49
C ILE A 63 9.28 26.09 -3.30
N LEU A 64 9.88 24.92 -3.00
CA LEU A 64 11.33 24.81 -2.84
C LEU A 64 12.07 25.13 -4.15
N ALA A 65 11.56 24.73 -5.31
CA ALA A 65 12.16 25.05 -6.60
C ALA A 65 12.17 26.55 -6.90
N LEU A 66 11.20 27.31 -6.34
CA LEU A 66 11.18 28.77 -6.45
C LEU A 66 12.19 29.46 -5.51
N LEU A 67 12.36 28.89 -4.29
CA LEU A 67 13.22 29.51 -3.27
C LEU A 67 14.71 29.24 -3.48
N TYR A 68 15.05 28.11 -4.10
CA TYR A 68 16.44 27.67 -4.27
C TYR A 68 16.71 27.25 -5.72
N PRO A 69 16.95 28.19 -6.64
CA PRO A 69 17.23 27.91 -8.05
C PRO A 69 18.63 27.35 -8.31
N ASP A 70 19.54 27.40 -7.32
CA ASP A 70 20.95 27.06 -7.50
C ASP A 70 21.22 25.55 -7.68
N ALA A 71 22.13 25.27 -8.61
CA ALA A 71 22.47 23.92 -9.09
C ALA A 71 23.05 22.95 -8.05
N GLN A 72 23.53 23.42 -6.91
CA GLN A 72 24.12 22.59 -5.86
C GLN A 72 23.13 21.66 -5.18
N TYR A 73 21.82 21.96 -5.26
CA TYR A 73 20.74 21.19 -4.67
C TYR A 73 19.99 20.30 -5.67
N LEU A 74 20.53 20.05 -6.85
CA LEU A 74 19.89 19.25 -7.91
C LEU A 74 19.41 17.89 -7.45
N LEU A 75 20.13 17.23 -6.54
CA LEU A 75 19.76 15.93 -6.00
C LEU A 75 18.51 16.04 -5.11
N ILE A 76 18.45 17.06 -4.25
CA ILE A 76 17.30 17.31 -3.37
C ILE A 76 16.08 17.68 -4.21
N ILE A 77 16.23 18.55 -5.20
CA ILE A 77 15.15 18.94 -6.12
C ILE A 77 14.65 17.72 -6.91
N ARG A 78 15.57 16.82 -7.33
CA ARG A 78 15.20 15.59 -8.04
C ARG A 78 14.40 14.63 -7.13
N VAL A 79 14.83 14.43 -5.90
CA VAL A 79 14.09 13.61 -4.90
C VAL A 79 12.74 14.25 -4.58
N MET A 80 12.71 15.58 -4.37
CA MET A 80 11.46 16.31 -4.14
C MET A 80 10.49 16.21 -5.33
N ARG A 81 11.01 16.14 -6.57
CA ARG A 81 10.20 15.90 -7.76
C ARG A 81 9.49 14.54 -7.70
N MET A 82 10.15 13.50 -7.15
CA MET A 82 9.53 12.18 -6.96
C MET A 82 8.39 12.21 -5.92
N LEU A 83 8.44 13.09 -4.93
CA LEU A 83 7.37 13.25 -3.94
C LEU A 83 6.04 13.75 -4.56
N ARG A 84 6.07 14.27 -5.78
CA ARG A 84 4.84 14.66 -6.51
C ARG A 84 3.91 13.48 -6.79
N VAL A 85 4.42 12.22 -6.73
CA VAL A 85 3.59 11.01 -6.86
C VAL A 85 2.53 10.95 -5.75
N PHE A 86 2.80 11.54 -4.58
CA PHE A 86 1.83 11.61 -3.48
C PHE A 86 0.56 12.41 -3.80
N ARG A 87 0.56 13.20 -4.90
CA ARG A 87 -0.68 13.83 -5.40
C ARG A 87 -1.78 12.82 -5.75
N VAL A 88 -1.40 11.59 -6.10
CA VAL A 88 -2.36 10.48 -6.31
C VAL A 88 -3.14 10.17 -5.03
N LEU A 89 -2.55 10.38 -3.86
CA LEU A 89 -3.20 10.15 -2.57
C LEU A 89 -4.26 11.21 -2.22
N LYS A 90 -4.36 12.32 -3.00
CA LYS A 90 -5.46 13.30 -2.88
C LYS A 90 -6.84 12.74 -3.22
N LEU A 91 -6.93 11.54 -3.77
CA LEU A 91 -8.19 10.81 -3.97
C LEU A 91 -8.86 10.40 -2.65
N SER A 92 -8.64 11.17 -1.61
CA SER A 92 -9.10 10.95 -0.23
C SER A 92 -10.60 10.71 -0.02
N PRO A 93 -11.56 11.21 -0.85
CA PRO A 93 -12.98 10.90 -0.68
C PRO A 93 -13.29 9.39 -0.73
N TYR A 94 -12.51 8.64 -1.50
CA TYR A 94 -12.64 7.18 -1.60
C TYR A 94 -12.08 6.44 -0.36
N LEU A 95 -11.26 7.10 0.46
CA LEU A 95 -10.69 6.52 1.68
C LEU A 95 -11.70 6.45 2.84
N ARG A 96 -12.85 7.12 2.76
CA ARG A 96 -13.92 6.96 3.77
C ARG A 96 -14.45 5.52 3.80
N GLN A 97 -14.53 4.87 2.66
CA GLN A 97 -14.94 3.47 2.55
C GLN A 97 -13.83 2.51 3.05
N ALA A 98 -12.57 2.97 3.04
CA ALA A 98 -11.45 2.21 3.59
C ALA A 98 -11.49 2.09 5.13
N ASN A 99 -12.25 2.93 5.84
CA ASN A 99 -12.35 2.86 7.30
C ASN A 99 -12.95 1.52 7.77
N PHE A 100 -13.90 0.96 7.03
CA PHE A 100 -14.46 -0.36 7.30
C PHE A 100 -13.37 -1.45 7.20
N LEU A 101 -12.60 -1.43 6.10
CA LEU A 101 -11.48 -2.34 5.89
C LEU A 101 -10.39 -2.18 6.96
N LEU A 102 -10.05 -0.94 7.33
CA LEU A 102 -9.07 -0.66 8.38
C LEU A 102 -9.54 -1.16 9.76
N THR A 103 -10.84 -1.08 10.04
CA THR A 103 -11.39 -1.58 11.29
C THR A 103 -11.32 -3.12 11.34
N ALA A 104 -11.67 -3.80 10.27
CA ALA A 104 -11.54 -5.25 10.15
C ALA A 104 -10.07 -5.69 10.30
N LEU A 105 -9.12 -5.01 9.63
CA LEU A 105 -7.69 -5.29 9.76
C LEU A 105 -7.15 -5.04 11.17
N ARG A 106 -7.64 -3.99 11.86
CA ARG A 106 -7.26 -3.71 13.26
C ARG A 106 -7.73 -4.82 14.21
N GLY A 107 -8.91 -5.38 13.97
CA GLY A 107 -9.39 -6.54 14.73
C GLY A 107 -8.48 -7.77 14.58
N SER A 108 -7.89 -7.95 13.40
CA SER A 108 -7.02 -9.08 13.07
C SER A 108 -5.53 -8.83 13.25
N ARG A 109 -5.12 -7.67 13.78
CA ARG A 109 -3.70 -7.28 13.84
C ARG A 109 -2.76 -8.34 14.44
N GLN A 110 -3.21 -9.04 15.51
CA GLN A 110 -2.40 -10.06 16.16
C GLN A 110 -2.18 -11.28 15.24
N LYS A 111 -3.23 -11.72 14.55
CA LYS A 111 -3.14 -12.83 13.57
C LYS A 111 -2.19 -12.46 12.43
N ILE A 112 -2.27 -11.23 11.94
CA ILE A 112 -1.43 -10.68 10.87
C ILE A 112 0.04 -10.62 11.33
N ILE A 113 0.32 -10.12 12.53
CA ILE A 113 1.69 -10.03 13.09
C ILE A 113 2.30 -11.42 13.23
N VAL A 114 1.56 -12.37 13.81
CA VAL A 114 2.03 -13.76 13.98
C VAL A 114 2.31 -14.40 12.61
N PHE A 115 1.44 -14.18 11.64
CA PHE A 115 1.62 -14.67 10.27
C PHE A 115 2.90 -14.10 9.63
N PHE A 116 3.11 -12.78 9.69
CA PHE A 116 4.33 -12.17 9.15
C PHE A 116 5.60 -12.61 9.88
N ALA A 117 5.54 -12.78 11.20
CA ALA A 117 6.65 -13.32 11.98
C ALA A 117 7.00 -14.75 11.53
N CYS A 118 6.00 -15.60 11.31
CA CYS A 118 6.18 -16.96 10.81
C CYS A 118 6.84 -16.97 9.42
N ILE A 119 6.33 -16.16 8.47
CA ILE A 119 6.92 -16.04 7.13
C ILE A 119 8.35 -15.54 7.20
N SER A 120 8.61 -14.51 8.00
CA SER A 120 9.96 -13.96 8.13
C SER A 120 10.95 -15.01 8.65
N THR A 121 10.52 -15.82 9.62
CA THR A 121 11.33 -16.92 10.12
C THR A 121 11.60 -17.97 9.03
N MET A 122 10.57 -18.37 8.27
CA MET A 122 10.71 -19.31 7.16
C MET A 122 11.66 -18.78 6.07
N VAL A 123 11.53 -17.52 5.70
CA VAL A 123 12.40 -16.86 4.70
C VAL A 123 13.86 -16.87 5.15
N ILE A 124 14.13 -16.57 6.44
CA ILE A 124 15.48 -16.58 6.98
C ILE A 124 16.04 -18.01 6.99
N VAL A 125 15.25 -18.99 7.42
CA VAL A 125 15.68 -20.41 7.48
C VAL A 125 15.98 -20.93 6.08
N PHE A 126 15.03 -20.81 5.15
CA PHE A 126 15.23 -21.30 3.78
C PHE A 126 16.33 -20.54 3.03
N GLY A 127 16.41 -19.21 3.21
CA GLY A 127 17.46 -18.41 2.60
C GLY A 127 18.85 -18.79 3.09
N THR A 128 19.00 -19.03 4.40
CA THR A 128 20.26 -19.50 4.99
C THR A 128 20.58 -20.92 4.53
N LEU A 129 19.59 -21.80 4.49
CA LEU A 129 19.76 -23.18 4.02
C LEU A 129 20.25 -23.21 2.57
N MET A 130 19.66 -22.41 1.68
CA MET A 130 20.08 -22.32 0.29
C MET A 130 21.49 -21.74 0.12
N TYR A 131 21.86 -20.75 0.95
CA TYR A 131 23.24 -20.25 0.98
C TYR A 131 24.23 -21.36 1.34
N VAL A 132 23.92 -22.24 2.29
CA VAL A 132 24.79 -23.36 2.70
C VAL A 132 24.88 -24.44 1.63
N ILE A 133 23.75 -24.76 0.96
CA ILE A 133 23.69 -25.84 -0.04
C ILE A 133 24.34 -25.44 -1.36
N GLU A 134 23.96 -24.26 -1.89
CA GLU A 134 24.39 -23.81 -3.22
C GLU A 134 25.70 -23.05 -3.20
N GLY A 135 25.92 -22.21 -2.18
CA GLY A 135 27.12 -21.43 -2.01
C GLY A 135 27.33 -20.32 -3.06
N PRO A 136 28.46 -19.60 -2.95
CA PRO A 136 28.79 -18.49 -3.84
C PRO A 136 28.95 -18.89 -5.32
N SER A 137 29.38 -20.13 -5.59
CA SER A 137 29.59 -20.64 -6.95
C SER A 137 28.33 -20.68 -7.81
N HIS A 138 27.14 -20.78 -7.19
CA HIS A 138 25.87 -20.84 -7.87
C HIS A 138 25.02 -19.56 -7.67
N GLY A 139 25.66 -18.45 -7.27
CA GLY A 139 25.01 -17.15 -7.14
C GLY A 139 24.49 -16.81 -5.73
N PHE A 140 24.55 -17.75 -4.78
CA PHE A 140 24.19 -17.50 -3.38
C PHE A 140 25.41 -16.97 -2.63
N THR A 141 25.80 -15.73 -2.92
CA THR A 141 27.06 -15.11 -2.42
C THR A 141 27.03 -14.75 -0.94
N SER A 142 25.85 -14.61 -0.35
CA SER A 142 25.67 -14.25 1.06
C SER A 142 24.31 -14.72 1.59
N ILE A 143 24.14 -14.75 2.92
CA ILE A 143 22.85 -15.03 3.56
C ILE A 143 21.75 -14.05 3.11
N PRO A 144 21.98 -12.72 3.05
CA PRO A 144 20.99 -11.78 2.49
C PRO A 144 20.57 -12.11 1.05
N THR A 145 21.48 -12.58 0.21
CA THR A 145 21.17 -13.02 -1.16
C THR A 145 20.28 -14.27 -1.15
N GLY A 146 20.54 -15.21 -0.25
CA GLY A 146 19.67 -16.37 -0.04
C GLY A 146 18.28 -15.97 0.48
N ILE A 147 18.20 -15.03 1.41
CA ILE A 147 16.94 -14.47 1.91
C ILE A 147 16.16 -13.78 0.79
N TYR A 148 16.82 -12.98 -0.04
CA TYR A 148 16.20 -12.36 -1.22
C TYR A 148 15.59 -13.43 -2.14
N TRP A 149 16.34 -14.48 -2.48
CA TRP A 149 15.84 -15.60 -3.27
C TRP A 149 14.61 -16.28 -2.62
N ALA A 150 14.66 -16.51 -1.31
CA ALA A 150 13.56 -17.12 -0.58
C ALA A 150 12.30 -16.26 -0.62
N VAL A 151 12.42 -14.93 -0.46
CA VAL A 151 11.30 -13.98 -0.60
C VAL A 151 10.72 -14.07 -2.00
N VAL A 152 11.54 -13.94 -3.03
CA VAL A 152 11.11 -13.96 -4.44
C VAL A 152 10.41 -15.27 -4.81
N THR A 153 10.86 -16.39 -4.24
CA THR A 153 10.30 -17.72 -4.48
C THR A 153 8.99 -17.94 -3.71
N LEU A 154 8.96 -17.63 -2.41
CA LEU A 154 7.77 -17.78 -1.55
C LEU A 154 6.62 -16.87 -1.97
N THR A 155 6.93 -15.67 -2.44
CA THR A 155 5.94 -14.72 -2.96
C THR A 155 5.48 -15.01 -4.40
N THR A 156 6.03 -16.07 -5.02
CA THR A 156 5.72 -16.49 -6.40
C THR A 156 6.09 -15.45 -7.47
N VAL A 157 6.97 -14.49 -7.16
CA VAL A 157 7.46 -13.49 -8.13
C VAL A 157 8.39 -14.14 -9.17
N GLY A 158 9.39 -14.91 -8.71
CA GLY A 158 10.23 -15.75 -9.56
C GLY A 158 11.03 -14.99 -10.62
N PHE A 159 11.81 -13.97 -10.25
CA PHE A 159 12.65 -13.22 -11.21
C PHE A 159 13.61 -14.11 -12.03
N GLY A 160 14.09 -15.22 -11.45
CA GLY A 160 14.97 -16.14 -12.14
C GLY A 160 16.44 -15.70 -12.25
N ASP A 161 16.78 -14.61 -11.62
CA ASP A 161 18.15 -14.06 -11.53
C ASP A 161 19.09 -14.94 -10.70
N ILE A 162 18.56 -15.56 -9.64
CA ILE A 162 19.24 -16.53 -8.80
C ILE A 162 18.39 -17.80 -8.74
N THR A 163 18.98 -18.93 -9.12
CA THR A 163 18.28 -20.23 -9.14
C THR A 163 19.20 -21.33 -8.63
N PRO A 164 18.67 -22.33 -7.87
CA PRO A 164 19.45 -23.48 -7.42
C PRO A 164 19.90 -24.34 -8.60
N LYS A 165 21.16 -24.77 -8.57
CA LYS A 165 21.81 -25.59 -9.61
C LYS A 165 22.03 -27.02 -9.16
N THR A 166 22.19 -27.25 -7.84
CA THR A 166 22.42 -28.59 -7.32
C THR A 166 21.09 -29.37 -7.20
N PRO A 167 21.11 -30.69 -7.34
CA PRO A 167 19.90 -31.53 -7.16
C PRO A 167 19.28 -31.37 -5.77
N LEU A 168 20.11 -31.21 -4.74
CA LEU A 168 19.63 -30.99 -3.37
C LEU A 168 18.97 -29.60 -3.21
N GLY A 169 19.58 -28.56 -3.77
CA GLY A 169 19.01 -27.22 -3.77
C GLY A 169 17.68 -27.16 -4.54
N GLN A 170 17.57 -27.87 -5.66
CA GLN A 170 16.33 -27.97 -6.43
C GLN A 170 15.23 -28.71 -5.67
N ALA A 171 15.56 -29.76 -4.92
CA ALA A 171 14.62 -30.46 -4.06
C ALA A 171 14.10 -29.56 -2.94
N VAL A 172 14.99 -28.82 -2.26
CA VAL A 172 14.59 -27.81 -1.25
C VAL A 172 13.76 -26.70 -1.89
N ALA A 173 14.15 -26.19 -3.04
CA ALA A 173 13.39 -25.16 -3.74
C ALA A 173 11.97 -25.61 -4.08
N THR A 174 11.78 -26.85 -4.51
CA THR A 174 10.47 -27.43 -4.77
C THR A 174 9.60 -27.39 -3.52
N LEU A 175 10.15 -27.76 -2.36
CA LEU A 175 9.45 -27.71 -1.09
C LEU A 175 9.09 -26.30 -0.69
N VAL A 176 10.00 -25.33 -0.89
CA VAL A 176 9.76 -23.90 -0.65
C VAL A 176 8.63 -23.38 -1.53
N MET A 177 8.60 -23.73 -2.84
CA MET A 177 7.54 -23.31 -3.76
C MET A 177 6.16 -23.85 -3.35
N ILE A 178 6.05 -25.11 -2.95
CA ILE A 178 4.78 -25.70 -2.46
C ILE A 178 4.33 -25.00 -1.18
N THR A 179 5.25 -24.74 -0.27
CA THR A 179 4.97 -24.01 0.96
C THR A 179 4.52 -22.58 0.67
N GLY A 180 5.18 -21.88 -0.26
CA GLY A 180 4.83 -20.52 -0.68
C GLY A 180 3.40 -20.43 -1.21
N TYR A 181 2.99 -21.37 -2.03
CA TYR A 181 1.62 -21.43 -2.53
C TYR A 181 0.59 -21.56 -1.40
N SER A 182 0.87 -22.41 -0.42
CA SER A 182 -0.01 -22.62 0.75
C SER A 182 -0.08 -21.38 1.65
N ILE A 183 1.01 -20.63 1.78
CA ILE A 183 1.11 -19.42 2.60
C ILE A 183 0.18 -18.32 2.11
N ILE A 184 -0.03 -18.16 0.79
CA ILE A 184 -0.90 -17.13 0.22
C ILE A 184 -2.37 -17.31 0.65
N ALA A 185 -2.80 -18.55 0.89
CA ALA A 185 -4.16 -18.85 1.30
C ALA A 185 -4.51 -18.31 2.71
N VAL A 186 -3.53 -18.20 3.60
CA VAL A 186 -3.76 -17.82 5.02
C VAL A 186 -4.22 -16.38 5.18
N PRO A 187 -3.55 -15.35 4.64
CA PRO A 187 -4.01 -13.96 4.74
C PRO A 187 -5.38 -13.76 4.07
N THR A 188 -5.58 -14.40 2.92
CA THR A 188 -6.86 -14.34 2.21
C THR A 188 -7.98 -14.92 3.05
N GLY A 189 -7.75 -16.07 3.68
CA GLY A 189 -8.71 -16.70 4.59
C GLY A 189 -9.02 -15.84 5.82
N ILE A 190 -8.01 -15.29 6.47
CA ILE A 190 -8.18 -14.39 7.61
C ILE A 190 -9.00 -13.16 7.20
N PHE A 191 -8.64 -12.51 6.09
CA PHE A 191 -9.34 -11.33 5.61
C PHE A 191 -10.81 -11.62 5.27
N THR A 192 -11.07 -12.71 4.57
CA THR A 192 -12.44 -13.12 4.21
C THR A 192 -13.28 -13.43 5.45
N ALA A 193 -12.71 -14.12 6.45
CA ALA A 193 -13.41 -14.42 7.67
C ALA A 193 -13.76 -13.17 8.49
N GLU A 194 -12.84 -12.21 8.60
CA GLU A 194 -13.07 -10.94 9.30
C GLU A 194 -14.08 -10.06 8.56
N LEU A 195 -14.01 -10.03 7.23
CA LEU A 195 -14.99 -9.31 6.42
C LEU A 195 -16.40 -9.89 6.61
N ALA A 196 -16.53 -11.21 6.57
CA ALA A 196 -17.80 -11.90 6.80
C ALA A 196 -18.34 -11.65 8.23
N SER A 197 -17.47 -11.63 9.25
CA SER A 197 -17.90 -11.34 10.62
C SER A 197 -18.33 -9.89 10.81
N ALA A 198 -17.62 -8.94 10.19
CA ALA A 198 -17.98 -7.51 10.22
C ALA A 198 -19.33 -7.25 9.52
N MET A 199 -19.56 -7.87 8.37
CA MET A 199 -20.85 -7.79 7.68
C MET A 199 -21.99 -8.39 8.51
N ARG A 200 -21.74 -9.49 9.21
CA ARG A 200 -22.72 -10.13 10.07
C ARG A 200 -23.07 -9.27 11.29
N GLU A 201 -22.09 -8.61 11.88
CA GLU A 201 -22.29 -7.72 13.04
C GLU A 201 -23.15 -6.50 12.65
N GLU A 202 -22.89 -5.91 11.48
CA GLU A 202 -23.69 -4.82 10.93
C GLU A 202 -25.16 -5.26 10.70
N THR A 203 -25.37 -6.48 10.20
CA THR A 203 -26.70 -7.03 9.99
C THR A 203 -27.45 -7.30 11.32
N LEU A 204 -26.72 -7.69 12.38
CA LEU A 204 -27.31 -7.92 13.71
C LEU A 204 -27.70 -6.61 14.41
N GLN A 205 -27.02 -5.51 14.16
CA GLN A 205 -27.35 -4.19 14.73
C GLN A 205 -28.72 -3.68 14.24
N HIS A 206 -29.21 -4.16 13.10
CA HIS A 206 -30.53 -3.87 12.56
C HIS A 206 -31.60 -4.89 12.99
N ALA A 207 -31.44 -5.49 14.18
CA ALA A 207 -32.47 -6.39 14.73
C ALA A 207 -33.65 -5.59 15.27
N CYS A 208 -34.88 -6.09 15.03
CA CYS A 208 -36.09 -5.50 15.56
C CYS A 208 -36.08 -5.42 17.09
N PRO A 209 -36.32 -4.25 17.71
CA PRO A 209 -36.33 -4.10 19.16
C PRO A 209 -37.44 -4.90 19.85
N VAL A 210 -38.54 -5.21 19.14
CA VAL A 210 -39.71 -5.90 19.69
C VAL A 210 -39.60 -7.42 19.58
N CYS A 211 -39.39 -7.95 18.36
CA CYS A 211 -39.37 -9.40 18.15
C CYS A 211 -38.00 -10.00 17.95
N ARG A 212 -36.93 -9.19 18.04
CA ARG A 212 -35.52 -9.56 17.85
C ARG A 212 -35.20 -10.28 16.53
N LYS A 213 -36.07 -10.12 15.51
CA LYS A 213 -35.76 -10.64 14.19
C LYS A 213 -34.56 -9.91 13.65
N ALA A 214 -33.47 -10.62 13.36
CA ALA A 214 -32.30 -10.13 12.63
C ALA A 214 -32.55 -10.20 11.12
N ASN A 215 -31.66 -9.64 10.32
CA ASN A 215 -31.72 -9.63 8.86
C ASN A 215 -32.91 -8.83 8.27
N HIS A 216 -33.06 -7.61 8.71
CA HIS A 216 -33.89 -6.65 7.98
C HIS A 216 -33.09 -6.04 6.81
N GLU A 217 -33.80 -5.72 5.74
CA GLU A 217 -33.19 -4.90 4.68
C GLU A 217 -32.72 -3.56 5.29
N PRO A 218 -31.58 -3.01 4.89
CA PRO A 218 -31.01 -1.78 5.47
C PRO A 218 -31.95 -0.56 5.38
N LEU A 219 -32.93 -0.59 4.47
CA LEU A 219 -33.91 0.47 4.25
C LEU A 219 -35.35 0.05 4.63
N ALA A 220 -35.53 -1.06 5.33
CA ALA A 220 -36.84 -1.51 5.75
C ALA A 220 -37.44 -0.55 6.80
N ALA A 221 -38.53 0.10 6.46
CA ALA A 221 -39.26 0.99 7.37
C ALA A 221 -40.06 0.23 8.45
N PHE A 222 -40.31 -1.07 8.25
CA PHE A 222 -41.09 -1.89 9.15
C PHE A 222 -40.50 -3.30 9.28
N CYS A 223 -40.63 -3.90 10.46
CA CYS A 223 -40.24 -5.28 10.68
C CYS A 223 -41.10 -6.23 9.88
N SER A 224 -40.49 -7.06 9.03
CA SER A 224 -41.22 -8.04 8.19
C SER A 224 -41.85 -9.20 8.98
N ARG A 225 -41.63 -9.29 10.31
CA ARG A 225 -42.22 -10.31 11.19
C ARG A 225 -43.32 -9.76 12.08
N CYS A 226 -43.14 -8.61 12.70
CA CYS A 226 -44.10 -8.07 13.67
C CYS A 226 -44.66 -6.72 13.27
N GLY A 227 -44.28 -6.14 12.11
CA GLY A 227 -44.82 -4.87 11.60
C GLY A 227 -44.36 -3.63 12.40
N ASN A 228 -43.47 -3.76 13.41
CA ASN A 228 -43.02 -2.60 14.18
C ASN A 228 -42.12 -1.71 13.31
N PRO A 229 -42.30 -0.34 13.35
CA PRO A 229 -41.44 0.60 12.64
C PRO A 229 -40.03 0.68 13.18
#